data_2552a6a628b4f9c2e9e42374af73af05
#
_entry.id   2552a6a628b4f9c2e9e42374af73af05
#
_cell.length_a   1.000
_cell.length_b   1.000
_cell.length_c   1.000
_cell.angle_alpha   90.00
_cell.angle_beta   90.00
_cell.angle_gamma   90.00
#
_symmetry.space_group_name_H-M   'P 1'
#
loop_
_entity.id
_entity.type
_entity.pdbx_description
1 polymer ?
#
loop_
_entity_poly.entity_id
_entity_poly.type
_entity_poly.pdbx_seq_one_letter_code
_entity_poly.pdbx_strand_id
1 'polypeptide(L)'
;MIFSDSIFFVFFGAFFVLYFATRRRLEVQNVLTLGASYVFYGWWDPRFVTLLAISTGADYLAGIGAGGERIAWRQTALVMAFVGGLAAVLVAMGVPRPEFVIWGCAAFMVFPVAITLAVNNLPAALARKTALWVTLLVNLGILAFFKYFNFFSDSLSDLFAIFGFRADFFTLNVLLPVGISFYTFQTMSYTIDVYYGRMRPTHNFARFAAYVAFFPQLVAGPIERAEQLLPQFDALRRLDWENAKSGAMLFLWGYYKKTVVADNLAGTADRVFSNPPANEAELLAGLLAFTFQIYADFSGYTDMARGVARILGFELMRNFRMPYFSRTPSEFWQRWHISLSSWLRDYLYVPLG
;
A
#
# COMPACT_ATOMS: atom_id res chain seq x y z
N MET A 1 -12.20 5.52 -0.45
CA MET A 1 -13.36 4.58 -0.50
C MET A 1 -13.02 3.38 0.37
N ILE A 2 -13.94 2.87 1.16
CA ILE A 2 -13.75 1.64 1.94
C ILE A 2 -14.76 0.57 1.49
N PHE A 3 -14.45 -0.71 1.72
CA PHE A 3 -15.27 -1.82 1.22
C PHE A 3 -16.67 -1.92 1.82
N SER A 4 -16.90 -1.33 2.98
CA SER A 4 -18.20 -1.30 3.65
C SER A 4 -19.11 -0.16 3.17
N ASP A 5 -18.61 0.79 2.39
CA ASP A 5 -19.39 1.92 1.89
C ASP A 5 -20.32 1.51 0.75
N SER A 6 -21.52 2.09 0.70
CA SER A 6 -22.46 1.88 -0.42
C SER A 6 -21.87 2.28 -1.78
N ILE A 7 -21.04 3.33 -1.79
CA ILE A 7 -20.38 3.80 -3.02
C ILE A 7 -19.40 2.77 -3.59
N PHE A 8 -18.79 1.91 -2.72
CA PHE A 8 -17.94 0.82 -3.17
C PHE A 8 -18.70 -0.17 -4.05
N PHE A 9 -19.91 -0.52 -3.70
CA PHE A 9 -20.71 -1.48 -4.49
C PHE A 9 -21.05 -0.93 -5.87
N VAL A 10 -21.34 0.38 -5.98
CA VAL A 10 -21.56 1.05 -7.27
C VAL A 10 -20.28 1.06 -8.10
N PHE A 11 -19.16 1.47 -7.49
CA PHE A 11 -17.83 1.44 -8.11
C PHE A 11 -17.45 0.05 -8.59
N PHE A 12 -17.56 -0.95 -7.70
CA PHE A 12 -17.18 -2.32 -8.02
C PHE A 12 -18.06 -2.94 -9.09
N GLY A 13 -19.38 -2.68 -9.07
CA GLY A 13 -20.30 -3.14 -10.10
C GLY A 13 -19.96 -2.57 -11.48
N ALA A 14 -19.72 -1.27 -11.59
CA ALA A 14 -19.30 -0.64 -12.84
C ALA A 14 -17.95 -1.19 -13.32
N PHE A 15 -16.96 -1.28 -12.42
CA PHE A 15 -15.65 -1.83 -12.73
C PHE A 15 -15.73 -3.29 -13.18
N PHE A 16 -16.50 -4.13 -12.48
CA PHE A 16 -16.71 -5.55 -12.79
C PHE A 16 -17.20 -5.74 -14.23
N VAL A 17 -18.23 -4.98 -14.63
CA VAL A 17 -18.77 -5.07 -16.00
C VAL A 17 -17.71 -4.68 -17.04
N LEU A 18 -17.03 -3.55 -16.86
CA LEU A 18 -15.98 -3.09 -17.75
C LEU A 18 -14.80 -4.07 -17.82
N TYR A 19 -14.39 -4.60 -16.66
CA TYR A 19 -13.27 -5.53 -16.55
C TYR A 19 -13.50 -6.82 -17.32
N PHE A 20 -14.66 -7.46 -17.18
CA PHE A 20 -14.98 -8.68 -17.89
C PHE A 20 -15.44 -8.45 -19.34
N ALA A 21 -15.89 -7.25 -19.70
CA ALA A 21 -16.09 -6.88 -21.10
C ALA A 21 -14.78 -6.88 -21.89
N THR A 22 -13.66 -6.57 -21.22
CA THR A 22 -12.30 -6.53 -21.83
C THR A 22 -11.53 -7.85 -21.72
N ARG A 23 -12.18 -8.95 -21.36
CA ARG A 23 -11.61 -10.30 -21.12
C ARG A 23 -10.74 -10.90 -22.24
N ARG A 24 -10.67 -10.26 -23.42
CA ARG A 24 -9.85 -10.71 -24.56
C ARG A 24 -8.55 -9.92 -24.72
N ARG A 25 -8.32 -8.87 -23.90
CA ARG A 25 -7.18 -7.94 -24.05
C ARG A 25 -6.52 -7.71 -22.71
N LEU A 26 -5.44 -8.43 -22.46
CA LEU A 26 -4.69 -8.39 -21.20
C LEU A 26 -4.25 -6.96 -20.79
N GLU A 27 -3.64 -6.24 -21.74
CA GLU A 27 -3.16 -4.87 -21.46
C GLU A 27 -4.32 -3.94 -21.08
N VAL A 28 -5.47 -4.08 -21.72
CA VAL A 28 -6.66 -3.27 -21.37
C VAL A 28 -7.17 -3.62 -19.98
N GLN A 29 -7.20 -4.91 -19.61
CA GLN A 29 -7.55 -5.30 -18.24
C GLN A 29 -6.60 -4.69 -17.21
N ASN A 30 -5.29 -4.72 -17.46
CA ASN A 30 -4.30 -4.16 -16.56
C ASN A 30 -4.43 -2.63 -16.44
N VAL A 31 -4.63 -1.92 -17.54
CA VAL A 31 -4.84 -0.47 -17.54
C VAL A 31 -6.15 -0.09 -16.85
N LEU A 32 -7.24 -0.84 -17.09
CA LEU A 32 -8.50 -0.65 -16.38
C LEU A 32 -8.34 -0.87 -14.87
N THR A 33 -7.62 -1.91 -14.48
CA THR A 33 -7.33 -2.18 -13.06
C THR A 33 -6.54 -1.03 -12.43
N LEU A 34 -5.52 -0.52 -13.13
CA LEU A 34 -4.73 0.64 -12.68
C LEU A 34 -5.62 1.89 -12.53
N GLY A 35 -6.43 2.20 -13.54
CA GLY A 35 -7.33 3.36 -13.52
C GLY A 35 -8.36 3.27 -12.38
N ALA A 36 -9.00 2.10 -12.23
CA ALA A 36 -9.94 1.84 -11.14
C ALA A 36 -9.26 1.94 -9.77
N SER A 37 -8.03 1.46 -9.64
CA SER A 37 -7.25 1.56 -8.41
C SER A 37 -6.95 3.01 -8.03
N TYR A 38 -6.64 3.85 -9.00
CA TYR A 38 -6.41 5.27 -8.77
C TYR A 38 -7.70 6.03 -8.42
N VAL A 39 -8.84 5.68 -9.03
CA VAL A 39 -10.15 6.20 -8.64
C VAL A 39 -10.50 5.78 -7.21
N PHE A 40 -10.31 4.49 -6.87
CA PHE A 40 -10.57 3.98 -5.53
C PHE A 40 -9.73 4.68 -4.46
N TYR A 41 -8.43 4.85 -4.71
CA TYR A 41 -7.50 5.49 -3.78
C TYR A 41 -7.74 6.99 -3.69
N GLY A 42 -7.88 7.66 -4.82
CA GLY A 42 -8.12 9.11 -4.93
C GLY A 42 -9.47 9.55 -4.39
N TRP A 43 -10.42 8.62 -4.17
CA TRP A 43 -11.70 8.92 -3.53
C TRP A 43 -11.53 9.48 -2.13
N TRP A 44 -10.51 9.06 -1.42
CA TRP A 44 -10.18 9.59 -0.10
C TRP A 44 -9.52 10.97 -0.19
N ASP A 45 -8.44 11.07 -0.96
CA ASP A 45 -7.76 12.33 -1.25
C ASP A 45 -6.95 12.19 -2.56
N PRO A 46 -7.38 12.86 -3.64
CA PRO A 46 -6.76 12.70 -4.95
C PRO A 46 -5.29 13.17 -5.00
N ARG A 47 -4.84 14.03 -4.07
CA ARG A 47 -3.44 14.50 -4.02
C ARG A 47 -2.46 13.35 -3.79
N PHE A 48 -2.85 12.37 -2.98
CA PHE A 48 -1.98 11.22 -2.64
C PHE A 48 -1.85 10.18 -3.76
N VAL A 49 -2.70 10.23 -4.78
CA VAL A 49 -2.52 9.44 -6.01
C VAL A 49 -1.19 9.79 -6.69
N THR A 50 -0.79 11.07 -6.64
CA THR A 50 0.51 11.52 -7.15
C THR A 50 1.68 10.89 -6.40
N LEU A 51 1.57 10.82 -5.06
CA LEU A 51 2.61 10.20 -4.23
C LEU A 51 2.77 8.70 -4.53
N LEU A 52 1.65 8.00 -4.72
CA LEU A 52 1.65 6.60 -5.14
C LEU A 52 2.31 6.43 -6.53
N ALA A 53 2.03 7.33 -7.48
CA ALA A 53 2.62 7.31 -8.81
C ALA A 53 4.13 7.61 -8.78
N ILE A 54 4.56 8.55 -7.93
CA ILE A 54 5.97 8.89 -7.70
C ILE A 54 6.74 7.67 -7.17
N SER A 55 6.25 7.06 -6.08
CA SER A 55 6.84 5.84 -5.51
C SER A 55 6.91 4.71 -6.54
N THR A 56 5.80 4.47 -7.26
CA THR A 56 5.75 3.47 -8.34
C THR A 56 6.80 3.70 -9.41
N GLY A 57 6.94 4.94 -9.88
CA GLY A 57 7.92 5.29 -10.91
C GLY A 57 9.36 5.13 -10.43
N ALA A 58 9.64 5.53 -9.19
CA ALA A 58 10.95 5.38 -8.56
C ALA A 58 11.35 3.91 -8.46
N ASP A 59 10.47 3.07 -7.93
CA ASP A 59 10.76 1.65 -7.70
C ASP A 59 10.81 0.83 -8.99
N TYR A 60 10.06 1.23 -10.02
CA TYR A 60 10.16 0.63 -11.34
C TYR A 60 11.56 0.82 -11.94
N LEU A 61 12.09 2.05 -11.95
CA LEU A 61 13.43 2.33 -12.48
C LEU A 61 14.53 1.73 -11.60
N ALA A 62 14.37 1.86 -10.28
CA ALA A 62 15.31 1.26 -9.33
C ALA A 62 15.36 -0.27 -9.45
N GLY A 63 14.22 -0.92 -9.66
CA GLY A 63 14.15 -2.37 -9.87
C GLY A 63 14.95 -2.83 -11.07
N ILE A 64 14.88 -2.11 -12.20
CA ILE A 64 15.71 -2.41 -13.39
C ILE A 64 17.19 -2.29 -13.07
N GLY A 65 17.61 -1.18 -12.42
CA GLY A 65 19.00 -0.97 -12.01
C GLY A 65 19.50 -2.00 -10.98
N ALA A 66 18.66 -2.38 -10.02
CA ALA A 66 18.96 -3.41 -9.01
C ALA A 66 19.16 -4.80 -9.65
N GLY A 67 18.48 -5.07 -10.77
CA GLY A 67 18.69 -6.27 -11.59
C GLY A 67 20.03 -6.28 -12.36
N GLY A 68 20.77 -5.19 -12.35
CA GLY A 68 22.03 -5.05 -13.08
C GLY A 68 21.83 -4.71 -14.55
N GLU A 69 20.64 -4.26 -14.92
CA GLU A 69 20.31 -3.89 -16.29
C GLU A 69 20.38 -2.37 -16.49
N ARG A 70 20.69 -1.94 -17.72
CA ARG A 70 20.66 -0.51 -18.07
C ARG A 70 19.22 -0.02 -18.20
N ILE A 71 18.96 1.18 -17.70
CA ILE A 71 17.66 1.83 -17.83
C ILE A 71 17.61 2.52 -19.20
N ALA A 72 16.69 2.08 -20.06
CA ALA A 72 16.47 2.73 -21.34
C ALA A 72 15.80 4.10 -21.16
N TRP A 73 16.25 5.11 -21.90
CA TRP A 73 15.67 6.46 -21.85
C TRP A 73 14.15 6.48 -22.13
N ARG A 74 13.66 5.53 -22.93
CA ARG A 74 12.22 5.34 -23.14
C ARG A 74 11.47 5.01 -21.84
N GLN A 75 12.06 4.23 -20.93
CA GLN A 75 11.45 3.89 -19.63
C GLN A 75 11.43 5.10 -18.72
N THR A 76 12.50 5.87 -18.69
CA THR A 76 12.60 7.15 -17.97
C THR A 76 11.53 8.13 -18.46
N ALA A 77 11.44 8.33 -19.77
CA ALA A 77 10.44 9.22 -20.39
C ALA A 77 9.01 8.75 -20.10
N LEU A 78 8.76 7.43 -20.12
CA LEU A 78 7.45 6.86 -19.79
C LEU A 78 7.04 7.16 -18.35
N VAL A 79 7.95 6.99 -17.38
CA VAL A 79 7.69 7.31 -15.97
C VAL A 79 7.42 8.81 -15.80
N MET A 80 8.22 9.67 -16.42
CA MET A 80 8.02 11.13 -16.36
C MET A 80 6.70 11.54 -16.98
N ALA A 81 6.36 10.99 -18.15
CA ALA A 81 5.08 11.26 -18.83
C ALA A 81 3.88 10.78 -18.02
N PHE A 82 3.99 9.63 -17.36
CA PHE A 82 2.94 9.08 -16.52
C PHE A 82 2.69 9.95 -15.28
N VAL A 83 3.74 10.28 -14.52
CA VAL A 83 3.61 11.12 -13.32
C VAL A 83 3.17 12.54 -13.68
N GLY A 84 3.78 13.15 -14.69
CA GLY A 84 3.41 14.48 -15.16
C GLY A 84 2.00 14.54 -15.76
N GLY A 85 1.63 13.54 -16.55
CA GLY A 85 0.27 13.42 -17.12
C GLY A 85 -0.80 13.26 -16.04
N LEU A 86 -0.54 12.43 -15.04
CA LEU A 86 -1.42 12.26 -13.89
C LEU A 86 -1.57 13.56 -13.10
N ALA A 87 -0.48 14.28 -12.84
CA ALA A 87 -0.50 15.58 -12.17
C ALA A 87 -1.33 16.59 -12.96
N ALA A 88 -1.14 16.66 -14.28
CA ALA A 88 -1.90 17.56 -15.15
C ALA A 88 -3.41 17.25 -15.10
N VAL A 89 -3.79 15.97 -15.12
CA VAL A 89 -5.19 15.55 -14.99
C VAL A 89 -5.76 15.97 -13.64
N LEU A 90 -5.06 15.74 -12.54
CA LEU A 90 -5.51 16.09 -11.19
C LEU A 90 -5.69 17.62 -11.05
N VAL A 91 -4.74 18.40 -11.56
CA VAL A 91 -4.83 19.87 -11.55
C VAL A 91 -6.01 20.34 -12.40
N ALA A 92 -6.23 19.76 -13.58
CA ALA A 92 -7.36 20.08 -14.44
C ALA A 92 -8.73 19.73 -13.81
N MET A 93 -8.76 18.69 -12.96
CA MET A 93 -9.94 18.31 -12.17
C MET A 93 -10.19 19.24 -10.97
N GLY A 94 -9.33 20.23 -10.72
CA GLY A 94 -9.48 21.17 -9.62
C GLY A 94 -9.18 20.57 -8.24
N VAL A 95 -8.18 19.70 -8.14
CA VAL A 95 -7.77 19.12 -6.86
C VAL A 95 -7.45 20.21 -5.82
N PRO A 96 -7.83 20.03 -4.53
CA PRO A 96 -7.51 21.00 -3.49
C PRO A 96 -5.99 21.14 -3.32
N ARG A 97 -5.51 22.39 -3.15
CA ARG A 97 -4.07 22.70 -3.01
C ARG A 97 -3.22 22.11 -4.16
N PRO A 98 -3.48 22.52 -5.43
CA PRO A 98 -2.77 21.96 -6.58
C PRO A 98 -1.27 22.20 -6.53
N GLU A 99 -0.80 23.19 -5.76
CA GLU A 99 0.61 23.45 -5.51
C GLU A 99 1.35 22.23 -4.94
N PHE A 100 0.71 21.45 -4.07
CA PHE A 100 1.30 20.22 -3.53
C PHE A 100 1.59 19.19 -4.64
N VAL A 101 0.65 19.02 -5.57
CA VAL A 101 0.79 18.12 -6.72
C VAL A 101 1.87 18.64 -7.67
N ILE A 102 1.82 19.95 -7.98
CA ILE A 102 2.76 20.59 -8.93
C ILE A 102 4.19 20.51 -8.42
N TRP A 103 4.46 20.95 -7.18
CA TRP A 103 5.81 20.96 -6.62
C TRP A 103 6.33 19.56 -6.36
N GLY A 104 5.50 18.63 -5.88
CA GLY A 104 5.87 17.24 -5.70
C GLY A 104 6.29 16.58 -7.01
N CYS A 105 5.52 16.79 -8.09
CA CYS A 105 5.87 16.29 -9.41
C CYS A 105 7.10 16.97 -10.00
N ALA A 106 7.21 18.30 -9.87
CA ALA A 106 8.38 19.04 -10.38
C ALA A 106 9.68 18.56 -9.72
N ALA A 107 9.67 18.39 -8.38
CA ALA A 107 10.80 17.83 -7.64
C ALA A 107 11.13 16.39 -8.09
N PHE A 108 10.10 15.59 -8.35
CA PHE A 108 10.29 14.23 -8.83
C PHE A 108 10.88 14.16 -10.24
N MET A 109 10.64 15.12 -11.13
CA MET A 109 11.12 15.05 -12.53
C MET A 109 12.64 14.93 -12.65
N VAL A 110 13.40 15.42 -11.68
CA VAL A 110 14.88 15.28 -11.64
C VAL A 110 15.28 13.83 -11.32
N PHE A 111 14.53 13.13 -10.50
CA PHE A 111 14.87 11.82 -9.98
C PHE A 111 15.00 10.73 -11.08
N PRO A 112 14.05 10.54 -12.03
CA PRO A 112 14.15 9.54 -13.08
C PRO A 112 15.37 9.73 -13.96
N VAL A 113 15.74 10.98 -14.22
CA VAL A 113 16.96 11.31 -14.99
C VAL A 113 18.22 10.96 -14.19
N ALA A 114 18.27 11.38 -12.93
CA ALA A 114 19.41 11.14 -12.05
C ALA A 114 19.69 9.63 -11.85
N ILE A 115 18.65 8.84 -11.55
CA ILE A 115 18.82 7.39 -11.38
C ILE A 115 19.24 6.70 -12.69
N THR A 116 18.68 7.12 -13.83
CA THR A 116 19.04 6.58 -15.14
C THR A 116 20.51 6.86 -15.47
N LEU A 117 20.96 8.08 -15.24
CA LEU A 117 22.39 8.44 -15.42
C LEU A 117 23.29 7.66 -14.46
N ALA A 118 22.92 7.58 -13.19
CA ALA A 118 23.70 6.85 -12.19
C ALA A 118 23.84 5.35 -12.57
N VAL A 119 22.73 4.68 -12.85
CA VAL A 119 22.74 3.25 -13.21
C VAL A 119 23.50 2.97 -14.50
N ASN A 120 23.37 3.84 -15.51
CA ASN A 120 23.96 3.61 -16.82
C ASN A 120 25.46 3.92 -16.90
N ASN A 121 25.99 4.78 -16.01
CA ASN A 121 27.39 5.22 -16.03
C ASN A 121 28.26 4.63 -14.91
N LEU A 122 27.66 4.05 -13.87
CA LEU A 122 28.40 3.40 -12.78
C LEU A 122 28.80 1.96 -13.17
N PRO A 123 29.89 1.42 -12.57
CA PRO A 123 30.20 -0.01 -12.65
C PRO A 123 29.02 -0.84 -12.17
N ALA A 124 28.77 -2.00 -12.80
CA ALA A 124 27.55 -2.80 -12.58
C ALA A 124 27.25 -3.12 -11.10
N ALA A 125 28.27 -3.48 -10.31
CA ALA A 125 28.08 -3.75 -8.88
C ALA A 125 27.64 -2.50 -8.10
N LEU A 126 28.21 -1.35 -8.41
CA LEU A 126 27.88 -0.08 -7.78
C LEU A 126 26.49 0.41 -8.24
N ALA A 127 26.16 0.27 -9.53
CA ALA A 127 24.86 0.61 -10.09
C ALA A 127 23.73 -0.14 -9.39
N ARG A 128 23.87 -1.46 -9.21
CA ARG A 128 22.91 -2.30 -8.48
C ARG A 128 22.72 -1.83 -7.04
N LYS A 129 23.85 -1.59 -6.34
CA LYS A 129 23.82 -1.12 -4.95
C LYS A 129 23.20 0.27 -4.83
N THR A 130 23.53 1.19 -5.74
CA THR A 130 22.94 2.53 -5.80
C THR A 130 21.42 2.45 -6.01
N ALA A 131 20.95 1.64 -6.95
CA ALA A 131 19.53 1.46 -7.21
C ALA A 131 18.78 0.93 -5.95
N LEU A 132 19.36 -0.03 -5.23
CA LEU A 132 18.81 -0.52 -3.97
C LEU A 132 18.73 0.58 -2.91
N TRP A 133 19.82 1.31 -2.67
CA TRP A 133 19.82 2.39 -1.66
C TRP A 133 18.87 3.52 -2.02
N VAL A 134 18.75 3.83 -3.29
CA VAL A 134 17.82 4.86 -3.78
C VAL A 134 16.36 4.46 -3.44
N THR A 135 15.96 3.22 -3.75
CA THR A 135 14.63 2.71 -3.35
C THR A 135 14.41 2.81 -1.85
N LEU A 136 15.37 2.34 -1.05
CA LEU A 136 15.24 2.36 0.41
C LEU A 136 15.11 3.79 0.93
N LEU A 137 15.95 4.71 0.48
CA LEU A 137 15.94 6.11 0.92
C LEU A 137 14.66 6.84 0.50
N VAL A 138 14.20 6.65 -0.74
CA VAL A 138 12.95 7.28 -1.22
C VAL A 138 11.75 6.76 -0.44
N ASN A 139 11.60 5.45 -0.34
CA ASN A 139 10.43 4.85 0.31
C ASN A 139 10.41 5.09 1.82
N LEU A 140 11.53 4.87 2.50
CA LEU A 140 11.63 5.13 3.95
C LEU A 140 11.58 6.63 4.25
N GLY A 141 12.15 7.49 3.38
CA GLY A 141 12.07 8.94 3.50
C GLY A 141 10.64 9.45 3.39
N ILE A 142 9.88 8.99 2.39
CA ILE A 142 8.47 9.30 2.24
C ILE A 142 7.68 8.80 3.46
N LEU A 143 7.89 7.56 3.88
CA LEU A 143 7.21 6.99 5.03
C LEU A 143 7.55 7.75 6.32
N ALA A 144 8.82 8.08 6.55
CA ALA A 144 9.28 8.84 7.72
C ALA A 144 8.66 10.25 7.75
N PHE A 145 8.65 10.93 6.61
CA PHE A 145 8.05 12.26 6.51
C PHE A 145 6.55 12.21 6.84
N PHE A 146 5.75 11.40 6.16
CA PHE A 146 4.31 11.41 6.35
C PHE A 146 3.86 10.81 7.69
N LYS A 147 4.59 9.84 8.24
CA LYS A 147 4.18 9.13 9.45
C LYS A 147 4.72 9.76 10.74
N TYR A 148 5.93 10.31 10.68
CA TYR A 148 6.63 10.73 11.91
C TYR A 148 6.91 12.23 11.99
N PHE A 149 6.65 13.00 10.92
CA PHE A 149 6.92 14.44 10.91
C PHE A 149 6.23 15.17 12.07
N ASN A 150 4.92 14.99 12.26
CA ASN A 150 4.18 15.64 13.32
C ASN A 150 4.74 15.25 14.71
N PHE A 151 5.01 13.95 14.92
CA PHE A 151 5.59 13.47 16.17
C PHE A 151 6.94 14.14 16.50
N PHE A 152 7.84 14.21 15.52
CA PHE A 152 9.13 14.86 15.74
C PHE A 152 9.01 16.38 15.89
N SER A 153 8.12 17.02 15.15
CA SER A 153 7.83 18.45 15.27
C SER A 153 7.31 18.81 16.66
N ASP A 154 6.32 18.06 17.16
CA ASP A 154 5.74 18.26 18.47
C ASP A 154 6.78 18.01 19.58
N SER A 155 7.51 16.90 19.50
CA SER A 155 8.57 16.56 20.46
C SER A 155 9.69 17.60 20.50
N LEU A 156 10.05 18.18 19.34
CA LEU A 156 11.05 19.23 19.25
C LEU A 156 10.54 20.55 19.83
N SER A 157 9.28 20.91 19.57
CA SER A 157 8.60 22.04 20.18
C SER A 157 8.59 21.95 21.71
N ASP A 158 8.25 20.78 22.26
CA ASP A 158 8.24 20.52 23.68
C ASP A 158 9.65 20.65 24.27
N LEU A 159 10.67 20.14 23.61
CA LEU A 159 12.05 20.24 23.98
C LEU A 159 12.51 21.72 24.05
N PHE A 160 12.21 22.52 23.02
CA PHE A 160 12.54 23.94 22.99
C PHE A 160 11.79 24.73 24.07
N ALA A 161 10.54 24.37 24.39
CA ALA A 161 9.79 24.97 25.46
C ALA A 161 10.46 24.80 26.84
N ILE A 162 11.09 23.64 27.09
CA ILE A 162 11.88 23.39 28.32
C ILE A 162 13.05 24.39 28.45
N PHE A 163 13.66 24.79 27.33
CA PHE A 163 14.76 25.78 27.30
C PHE A 163 14.27 27.23 27.20
N GLY A 164 12.95 27.47 27.31
CA GLY A 164 12.36 28.81 27.25
C GLY A 164 12.24 29.41 25.84
N PHE A 165 12.51 28.64 24.81
CA PHE A 165 12.31 29.06 23.42
C PHE A 165 10.92 28.68 22.95
N ARG A 166 10.12 29.63 22.49
CA ARG A 166 8.88 29.36 21.73
C ARG A 166 9.24 29.15 20.29
N ALA A 167 9.23 27.91 19.87
CA ALA A 167 9.50 27.54 18.49
C ALA A 167 8.18 27.28 17.74
N ASP A 168 7.57 28.30 17.18
CA ASP A 168 6.49 28.16 16.19
C ASP A 168 7.05 27.69 14.82
N PHE A 169 8.02 26.75 14.86
CA PHE A 169 8.80 26.44 13.67
C PHE A 169 8.09 25.62 12.63
N PHE A 170 7.06 24.83 12.95
CA PHE A 170 6.43 23.95 11.96
C PHE A 170 4.94 23.73 12.22
N THR A 171 4.11 24.55 11.61
CA THR A 171 2.65 24.39 11.58
C THR A 171 2.16 23.47 10.44
N LEU A 172 3.04 22.62 9.88
CA LEU A 172 2.66 21.68 8.83
C LEU A 172 1.93 20.48 9.48
N ASN A 173 0.60 20.54 9.52
CA ASN A 173 -0.22 19.36 9.78
C ASN A 173 -0.13 18.40 8.60
N VAL A 174 0.82 17.48 8.65
CA VAL A 174 1.01 16.48 7.60
C VAL A 174 -0.06 15.40 7.77
N LEU A 175 -0.97 15.32 6.79
CA LEU A 175 -1.96 14.25 6.71
C LEU A 175 -1.28 12.94 6.32
N LEU A 176 -1.50 11.88 7.11
CA LEU A 176 -0.97 10.56 6.82
C LEU A 176 -1.76 9.90 5.67
N PRO A 177 -1.13 9.62 4.51
CA PRO A 177 -1.80 8.90 3.42
C PRO A 177 -2.21 7.50 3.85
N VAL A 178 -3.47 7.14 3.62
CA VAL A 178 -3.97 5.80 3.93
C VAL A 178 -3.21 4.76 3.10
N GLY A 179 -2.78 3.66 3.72
CA GLY A 179 -2.07 2.58 3.05
C GLY A 179 -0.60 2.85 2.71
N ILE A 180 -0.02 4.02 3.06
CA ILE A 180 1.36 4.37 2.72
C ILE A 180 2.36 3.28 3.13
N SER A 181 2.23 2.72 4.33
CA SER A 181 3.13 1.66 4.81
C SER A 181 3.00 0.37 3.98
N PHE A 182 1.80 0.04 3.52
CA PHE A 182 1.53 -1.19 2.76
C PHE A 182 2.21 -1.17 1.40
N TYR A 183 1.99 -0.13 0.59
CA TYR A 183 2.62 -0.06 -0.72
C TYR A 183 4.13 0.21 -0.63
N THR A 184 4.60 0.94 0.39
CA THR A 184 6.04 1.13 0.65
C THR A 184 6.74 -0.22 0.88
N PHE A 185 6.22 -1.06 1.79
CA PHE A 185 6.81 -2.38 2.03
C PHE A 185 6.71 -3.30 0.82
N GLN A 186 5.62 -3.20 0.07
CA GLN A 186 5.42 -3.98 -1.15
C GLN A 186 6.45 -3.62 -2.22
N THR A 187 6.65 -2.35 -2.52
CA THR A 187 7.58 -1.90 -3.56
C THR A 187 9.04 -2.09 -3.16
N MET A 188 9.37 -1.84 -1.88
CA MET A 188 10.70 -2.14 -1.34
C MET A 188 11.04 -3.63 -1.49
N SER A 189 10.11 -4.54 -1.15
CA SER A 189 10.34 -5.97 -1.29
C SER A 189 10.63 -6.38 -2.73
N TYR A 190 9.94 -5.77 -3.71
CA TYR A 190 10.23 -5.99 -5.13
C TYR A 190 11.69 -5.66 -5.49
N THR A 191 12.16 -4.46 -5.15
CA THR A 191 13.52 -4.05 -5.50
C THR A 191 14.57 -4.87 -4.76
N ILE A 192 14.31 -5.24 -3.48
CA ILE A 192 15.19 -6.12 -2.70
C ILE A 192 15.26 -7.52 -3.33
N ASP A 193 14.12 -8.10 -3.72
CA ASP A 193 14.08 -9.44 -4.34
C ASP A 193 14.78 -9.47 -5.70
N VAL A 194 14.64 -8.41 -6.50
CA VAL A 194 15.40 -8.26 -7.74
C VAL A 194 16.91 -8.14 -7.47
N TYR A 195 17.30 -7.32 -6.48
CA TYR A 195 18.71 -7.16 -6.12
C TYR A 195 19.38 -8.47 -5.70
N TYR A 196 18.69 -9.30 -4.91
CA TYR A 196 19.19 -10.62 -4.50
C TYR A 196 18.99 -11.72 -5.57
N GLY A 197 18.43 -11.39 -6.73
CA GLY A 197 18.24 -12.34 -7.83
C GLY A 197 17.11 -13.36 -7.60
N ARG A 198 16.21 -13.10 -6.65
CA ARG A 198 15.03 -13.95 -6.39
C ARG A 198 14.00 -13.84 -7.51
N MET A 199 13.97 -12.69 -8.19
CA MET A 199 13.11 -12.45 -9.35
C MET A 199 13.83 -11.56 -10.38
N ARG A 200 13.33 -11.57 -11.63
CA ARG A 200 13.79 -10.66 -12.68
C ARG A 200 13.04 -9.33 -12.63
N PRO A 201 13.68 -8.20 -13.01
CA PRO A 201 12.99 -6.93 -13.11
C PRO A 201 11.92 -6.98 -14.20
N THR A 202 10.79 -6.33 -13.97
CA THR A 202 9.77 -6.17 -15.00
C THR A 202 10.06 -4.95 -15.87
N HIS A 203 9.86 -5.10 -17.20
CA HIS A 203 9.98 -3.99 -18.16
C HIS A 203 8.62 -3.42 -18.58
N ASN A 204 7.53 -4.03 -18.15
CA ASN A 204 6.17 -3.53 -18.41
C ASN A 204 5.74 -2.61 -17.26
N PHE A 205 5.83 -1.29 -17.50
CA PHE A 205 5.48 -0.27 -16.49
C PHE A 205 4.00 -0.33 -16.09
N ALA A 206 3.07 -0.50 -17.06
CA ALA A 206 1.64 -0.56 -16.77
C ALA A 206 1.29 -1.74 -15.85
N ARG A 207 1.91 -2.89 -16.08
CA ARG A 207 1.79 -4.08 -15.24
C ARG A 207 2.33 -3.83 -13.83
N PHE A 208 3.52 -3.23 -13.72
CA PHE A 208 4.10 -2.90 -12.43
C PHE A 208 3.26 -1.89 -11.67
N ALA A 209 2.78 -0.83 -12.32
CA ALA A 209 1.92 0.17 -11.73
C ALA A 209 0.58 -0.43 -11.26
N ALA A 210 -0.02 -1.34 -12.05
CA ALA A 210 -1.23 -2.06 -11.68
C ALA A 210 -1.01 -2.97 -10.46
N TYR A 211 0.15 -3.62 -10.35
CA TYR A 211 0.55 -4.42 -9.20
C TYR A 211 0.68 -3.55 -7.93
N VAL A 212 1.38 -2.42 -8.01
CA VAL A 212 1.60 -1.54 -6.84
C VAL A 212 0.28 -0.92 -6.37
N ALA A 213 -0.53 -0.44 -7.31
CA ALA A 213 -1.77 0.27 -7.00
C ALA A 213 -3.00 -0.64 -6.86
N PHE A 214 -2.86 -1.96 -6.86
CA PHE A 214 -3.98 -2.91 -6.89
C PHE A 214 -4.97 -2.64 -5.74
N PHE A 215 -6.15 -2.06 -6.07
CA PHE A 215 -7.07 -1.49 -5.07
C PHE A 215 -7.55 -2.48 -4.01
N PRO A 216 -7.71 -3.80 -4.27
CA PRO A 216 -8.14 -4.70 -3.21
C PRO A 216 -7.17 -4.76 -2.03
N GLN A 217 -5.87 -4.62 -2.26
CA GLN A 217 -4.86 -4.69 -1.20
C GLN A 217 -4.39 -3.32 -0.68
N LEU A 218 -4.56 -2.23 -1.49
CA LEU A 218 -3.83 -0.97 -1.36
C LEU A 218 -4.00 -0.27 -0.01
N VAL A 219 -5.17 -0.34 0.61
CA VAL A 219 -5.50 0.42 1.83
C VAL A 219 -5.08 -0.32 3.11
N ALA A 220 -5.52 -1.56 3.27
CA ALA A 220 -5.24 -2.40 4.44
C ALA A 220 -5.29 -3.92 4.11
N GLY A 221 -5.08 -4.27 2.84
CA GLY A 221 -4.97 -5.65 2.40
C GLY A 221 -3.67 -6.31 2.86
N PRO A 222 -3.40 -7.57 2.49
CA PRO A 222 -2.11 -8.19 2.74
C PRO A 222 -0.98 -7.47 2.02
N ILE A 223 0.21 -7.40 2.64
CA ILE A 223 1.43 -6.91 1.99
C ILE A 223 1.92 -8.01 1.04
N GLU A 224 1.58 -7.86 -0.24
CA GLU A 224 1.85 -8.89 -1.25
C GLU A 224 3.31 -8.91 -1.70
N ARG A 225 3.83 -10.11 -1.92
CA ARG A 225 5.14 -10.29 -2.53
C ARG A 225 5.04 -10.13 -4.05
N ALA A 226 5.99 -9.42 -4.65
CA ALA A 226 6.04 -9.26 -6.09
C ALA A 226 6.14 -10.61 -6.83
N GLU A 227 6.89 -11.55 -6.28
CA GLU A 227 7.03 -12.91 -6.80
C GLU A 227 5.67 -13.64 -6.94
N GLN A 228 4.71 -13.36 -6.05
CA GLN A 228 3.40 -14.04 -6.03
C GLN A 228 2.33 -13.29 -6.81
N LEU A 229 2.26 -11.96 -6.67
CA LEU A 229 1.17 -11.18 -7.26
C LEU A 229 1.49 -10.66 -8.66
N LEU A 230 2.73 -10.22 -8.94
CA LEU A 230 3.08 -9.63 -10.23
C LEU A 230 2.88 -10.59 -11.42
N PRO A 231 3.20 -11.91 -11.34
CA PRO A 231 2.93 -12.85 -12.41
C PRO A 231 1.44 -13.03 -12.72
N GLN A 232 0.55 -12.79 -11.76
CA GLN A 232 -0.89 -12.90 -12.00
C GLN A 232 -1.42 -11.82 -12.96
N PHE A 233 -0.67 -10.72 -13.14
CA PHE A 233 -0.95 -9.70 -14.16
C PHE A 233 -0.51 -10.11 -15.58
N ASP A 234 0.16 -11.26 -15.75
CA ASP A 234 0.55 -11.81 -17.05
C ASP A 234 -0.52 -12.70 -17.68
N ALA A 235 -1.51 -13.11 -16.93
CA ALA A 235 -2.57 -13.99 -17.38
C ALA A 235 -3.86 -13.21 -17.70
N LEU A 236 -4.52 -13.56 -18.80
CA LEU A 236 -5.88 -13.09 -19.08
C LEU A 236 -6.85 -13.66 -18.04
N ARG A 237 -7.55 -12.77 -17.36
CA ARG A 237 -8.54 -13.14 -16.35
C ARG A 237 -9.92 -13.25 -16.99
N ARG A 238 -10.54 -14.40 -16.77
CA ARG A 238 -11.90 -14.69 -17.19
C ARG A 238 -12.78 -14.88 -15.97
N LEU A 239 -14.05 -14.60 -16.10
CA LEU A 239 -15.00 -14.90 -15.04
C LEU A 239 -15.05 -16.41 -14.81
N ASP A 240 -14.68 -16.82 -13.62
CA ASP A 240 -14.78 -18.18 -13.11
C ASP A 240 -15.84 -18.18 -12.01
N TRP A 241 -16.91 -18.94 -12.17
CA TRP A 241 -18.03 -18.95 -11.24
C TRP A 241 -17.68 -19.52 -9.88
N GLU A 242 -16.79 -20.50 -9.79
CA GLU A 242 -16.35 -21.06 -8.49
C GLU A 242 -15.51 -20.05 -7.74
N ASN A 243 -14.59 -19.38 -8.41
CA ASN A 243 -13.82 -18.28 -7.82
C ASN A 243 -14.71 -17.09 -7.45
N ALA A 244 -15.67 -16.72 -8.29
CA ALA A 244 -16.60 -15.63 -8.01
C ALA A 244 -17.48 -15.94 -6.78
N LYS A 245 -18.03 -17.15 -6.72
CA LYS A 245 -18.85 -17.62 -5.59
C LYS A 245 -18.05 -17.67 -4.29
N SER A 246 -16.87 -18.31 -4.32
CA SER A 246 -16.01 -18.40 -3.14
C SER A 246 -15.48 -17.03 -2.69
N GLY A 247 -15.18 -16.15 -3.65
CA GLY A 247 -14.78 -14.77 -3.39
C GLY A 247 -15.92 -13.94 -2.77
N ALA A 248 -17.14 -14.08 -3.29
CA ALA A 248 -18.32 -13.42 -2.71
C ALA A 248 -18.62 -13.90 -1.28
N MET A 249 -18.52 -15.20 -1.03
CA MET A 249 -18.68 -15.74 0.32
C MET A 249 -17.61 -15.23 1.29
N LEU A 250 -16.37 -15.13 0.83
CA LEU A 250 -15.26 -14.59 1.62
C LEU A 250 -15.46 -13.09 1.89
N PHE A 251 -15.94 -12.33 0.91
CA PHE A 251 -16.29 -10.93 1.08
C PHE A 251 -17.40 -10.74 2.11
N LEU A 252 -18.49 -11.50 2.00
CA LEU A 252 -19.62 -11.45 2.94
C LEU A 252 -19.19 -11.82 4.36
N TRP A 253 -18.32 -12.82 4.51
CA TRP A 253 -17.76 -13.18 5.81
C TRP A 253 -16.89 -12.06 6.39
N GLY A 254 -16.05 -11.43 5.57
CA GLY A 254 -15.26 -10.26 5.97
C GLY A 254 -16.15 -9.07 6.35
N TYR A 255 -17.18 -8.81 5.56
CA TYR A 255 -18.17 -7.76 5.81
C TYR A 255 -18.89 -7.97 7.14
N TYR A 256 -19.35 -9.19 7.42
CA TYR A 256 -19.96 -9.56 8.71
C TYR A 256 -19.01 -9.29 9.88
N LYS A 257 -17.75 -9.72 9.79
CA LYS A 257 -16.75 -9.47 10.84
C LYS A 257 -16.55 -7.98 11.08
N LYS A 258 -16.46 -7.18 10.02
CA LYS A 258 -16.26 -5.73 10.13
C LYS A 258 -17.50 -5.05 10.71
N THR A 259 -18.66 -5.20 10.08
CA THR A 259 -19.84 -4.39 10.41
C THR A 259 -20.63 -4.91 11.60
N VAL A 260 -20.70 -6.24 11.80
CA VAL A 260 -21.48 -6.83 12.89
C VAL A 260 -20.63 -7.07 14.13
N VAL A 261 -19.39 -7.53 13.98
CA VAL A 261 -18.55 -7.83 15.14
C VAL A 261 -17.73 -6.63 15.57
N ALA A 262 -16.85 -6.11 14.68
CA ALA A 262 -15.90 -5.07 15.06
C ALA A 262 -16.58 -3.75 15.41
N ASP A 263 -17.50 -3.26 14.57
CA ASP A 263 -18.13 -1.95 14.77
C ASP A 263 -19.04 -1.91 16.02
N ASN A 264 -19.69 -3.04 16.37
CA ASN A 264 -20.45 -3.13 17.62
C ASN A 264 -19.55 -3.19 18.87
N LEU A 265 -18.39 -3.86 18.78
CA LEU A 265 -17.45 -3.92 19.90
C LEU A 265 -16.69 -2.60 20.10
N ALA A 266 -16.51 -1.82 19.02
CA ALA A 266 -15.81 -0.52 19.06
C ALA A 266 -16.43 0.42 20.09
N GLY A 267 -17.77 0.53 20.12
CA GLY A 267 -18.45 1.40 21.08
C GLY A 267 -18.17 1.06 22.55
N THR A 268 -17.98 -0.21 22.89
CA THR A 268 -17.62 -0.64 24.25
C THR A 268 -16.14 -0.39 24.53
N ALA A 269 -15.25 -0.71 23.60
CA ALA A 269 -13.82 -0.46 23.73
C ALA A 269 -13.53 1.04 23.87
N ASP A 270 -14.03 1.86 22.94
CA ASP A 270 -13.80 3.32 22.92
C ASP A 270 -14.29 3.98 24.22
N ARG A 271 -15.46 3.58 24.73
CA ARG A 271 -15.99 4.12 25.98
C ARG A 271 -15.04 3.88 27.16
N VAL A 272 -14.51 2.64 27.27
CA VAL A 272 -13.65 2.25 28.40
C VAL A 272 -12.26 2.89 28.29
N PHE A 273 -11.70 3.02 27.08
CA PHE A 273 -10.38 3.61 26.90
C PHE A 273 -10.38 5.15 26.85
N SER A 274 -11.53 5.78 26.54
CA SER A 274 -11.67 7.24 26.55
C SER A 274 -12.05 7.82 27.90
N ASN A 275 -12.65 7.01 28.80
CA ASN A 275 -13.09 7.44 30.13
C ASN A 275 -12.56 6.46 31.19
N PRO A 276 -12.29 6.93 32.44
CA PRO A 276 -11.96 6.04 33.54
C PRO A 276 -13.10 5.00 33.73
N PRO A 277 -12.79 3.70 33.74
CA PRO A 277 -13.82 2.67 33.97
C PRO A 277 -14.41 2.80 35.39
N ALA A 278 -15.73 2.59 35.51
CA ALA A 278 -16.41 2.71 36.80
C ALA A 278 -16.01 1.59 37.77
N ASN A 279 -15.61 0.44 37.25
CA ASN A 279 -15.21 -0.74 38.03
C ASN A 279 -14.34 -1.70 37.18
N GLU A 280 -13.79 -2.72 37.84
CA GLU A 280 -12.92 -3.73 37.25
C GLU A 280 -13.64 -4.59 36.18
N ALA A 281 -14.92 -4.84 36.34
CA ALA A 281 -15.71 -5.61 35.38
C ALA A 281 -15.86 -4.83 34.05
N GLU A 282 -16.05 -3.53 34.12
CA GLU A 282 -16.10 -2.66 32.93
C GLU A 282 -14.75 -2.61 32.21
N LEU A 283 -13.64 -2.52 32.96
CA LEU A 283 -12.29 -2.58 32.40
C LEU A 283 -12.07 -3.92 31.67
N LEU A 284 -12.44 -5.04 32.29
CA LEU A 284 -12.28 -6.36 31.67
C LEU A 284 -13.15 -6.49 30.41
N ALA A 285 -14.38 -5.98 30.45
CA ALA A 285 -15.26 -5.97 29.28
C ALA A 285 -14.66 -5.14 28.13
N GLY A 286 -14.07 -3.96 28.43
CA GLY A 286 -13.37 -3.13 27.43
C GLY A 286 -12.16 -3.82 26.82
N LEU A 287 -11.33 -4.48 27.64
CA LEU A 287 -10.18 -5.25 27.18
C LEU A 287 -10.57 -6.40 26.24
N LEU A 288 -11.61 -7.16 26.61
CA LEU A 288 -12.13 -8.23 25.76
C LEU A 288 -12.74 -7.68 24.47
N ALA A 289 -13.54 -6.60 24.58
CA ALA A 289 -14.13 -5.94 23.42
C ALA A 289 -13.03 -5.47 22.44
N PHE A 290 -12.00 -4.79 22.93
CA PHE A 290 -10.87 -4.33 22.10
C PHE A 290 -10.10 -5.50 21.45
N THR A 291 -9.87 -6.57 22.21
CA THR A 291 -9.17 -7.76 21.71
C THR A 291 -9.90 -8.39 20.52
N PHE A 292 -11.21 -8.53 20.58
CA PHE A 292 -11.98 -9.08 19.46
C PHE A 292 -12.24 -8.05 18.37
N GLN A 293 -12.40 -6.77 18.72
CA GLN A 293 -12.57 -5.68 17.77
C GLN A 293 -11.38 -5.58 16.81
N ILE A 294 -10.15 -5.46 17.31
CA ILE A 294 -8.94 -5.32 16.47
C ILE A 294 -8.75 -6.52 15.53
N TYR A 295 -9.07 -7.72 16.01
CA TYR A 295 -9.03 -8.91 15.18
C TYR A 295 -10.11 -8.92 14.11
N ALA A 296 -11.36 -8.67 14.50
CA ALA A 296 -12.51 -8.71 13.59
C ALA A 296 -12.44 -7.61 12.54
N ASP A 297 -12.01 -6.41 12.92
CA ASP A 297 -11.83 -5.26 12.02
C ASP A 297 -10.80 -5.58 10.93
N PHE A 298 -9.59 -5.93 11.33
CA PHE A 298 -8.51 -6.13 10.38
C PHE A 298 -8.64 -7.45 9.60
N SER A 299 -9.04 -8.56 10.24
CA SER A 299 -9.30 -9.80 9.50
C SER A 299 -10.51 -9.67 8.58
N GLY A 300 -11.52 -8.89 8.98
CA GLY A 300 -12.69 -8.59 8.15
C GLY A 300 -12.29 -7.82 6.89
N TYR A 301 -11.52 -6.75 7.04
CA TYR A 301 -11.00 -6.01 5.89
C TYR A 301 -10.17 -6.89 4.96
N THR A 302 -9.25 -7.70 5.51
CA THR A 302 -8.42 -8.62 4.73
C THR A 302 -9.23 -9.64 3.95
N ASP A 303 -10.29 -10.20 4.55
CA ASP A 303 -11.15 -11.17 3.87
C ASP A 303 -12.01 -10.51 2.79
N MET A 304 -12.49 -9.27 3.00
CA MET A 304 -13.14 -8.49 1.93
C MET A 304 -12.19 -8.23 0.76
N ALA A 305 -10.97 -7.79 1.05
CA ALA A 305 -9.92 -7.55 0.05
C ALA A 305 -9.62 -8.81 -0.80
N ARG A 306 -9.42 -9.94 -0.12
CA ARG A 306 -9.20 -11.25 -0.76
C ARG A 306 -10.41 -11.72 -1.54
N GLY A 307 -11.61 -11.49 -1.02
CA GLY A 307 -12.86 -11.81 -1.71
C GLY A 307 -13.00 -11.06 -3.02
N VAL A 308 -12.80 -9.74 -3.00
CA VAL A 308 -12.81 -8.89 -4.21
C VAL A 308 -11.75 -9.34 -5.21
N ALA A 309 -10.52 -9.55 -4.75
CA ALA A 309 -9.43 -10.01 -5.61
C ALA A 309 -9.76 -11.35 -6.28
N ARG A 310 -10.31 -12.32 -5.53
CA ARG A 310 -10.69 -13.63 -6.05
C ARG A 310 -11.81 -13.56 -7.08
N ILE A 311 -12.80 -12.69 -6.90
CA ILE A 311 -13.84 -12.43 -7.92
C ILE A 311 -13.21 -11.95 -9.24
N LEU A 312 -12.14 -11.16 -9.15
CA LEU A 312 -11.40 -10.63 -10.30
C LEU A 312 -10.39 -11.63 -10.90
N GLY A 313 -10.22 -12.81 -10.29
CA GLY A 313 -9.28 -13.84 -10.72
C GLY A 313 -7.86 -13.68 -10.16
N PHE A 314 -7.70 -12.98 -9.03
CA PHE A 314 -6.44 -12.84 -8.30
C PHE A 314 -6.50 -13.56 -6.95
N GLU A 315 -5.40 -14.17 -6.55
CA GLU A 315 -5.22 -14.71 -5.21
C GLU A 315 -4.29 -13.83 -4.38
N LEU A 316 -4.77 -13.45 -3.19
CA LEU A 316 -4.00 -12.70 -2.21
C LEU A 316 -3.67 -13.56 -0.99
N MET A 317 -2.57 -13.22 -0.31
CA MET A 317 -2.12 -13.87 0.94
C MET A 317 -3.19 -13.80 2.04
N ARG A 318 -3.10 -14.74 2.98
CA ARG A 318 -3.85 -14.64 4.25
C ARG A 318 -3.06 -13.85 5.27
N ASN A 319 -3.75 -12.96 6.01
CA ASN A 319 -3.16 -12.26 7.15
C ASN A 319 -3.43 -12.95 8.49
N PHE A 320 -4.49 -13.73 8.60
CA PHE A 320 -4.90 -14.32 9.88
C PHE A 320 -5.25 -15.80 9.76
N ARG A 321 -4.79 -16.60 10.75
CA ARG A 321 -5.09 -18.03 10.89
C ARG A 321 -5.46 -18.33 12.35
N MET A 322 -6.63 -17.86 12.82
CA MET A 322 -7.10 -18.05 14.20
C MET A 322 -6.01 -17.77 15.24
N PRO A 323 -5.47 -16.53 15.32
CA PRO A 323 -4.29 -16.23 16.14
C PRO A 323 -4.49 -16.43 17.64
N TYR A 324 -5.71 -16.25 18.14
CA TYR A 324 -6.00 -16.38 19.57
C TYR A 324 -6.04 -17.85 20.08
N PHE A 325 -5.93 -18.83 19.18
CA PHE A 325 -5.72 -20.24 19.54
C PHE A 325 -4.23 -20.64 19.56
N SER A 326 -3.33 -19.67 19.52
CA SER A 326 -1.88 -19.92 19.59
C SER A 326 -1.46 -20.31 21.01
N ARG A 327 -0.55 -21.27 21.11
CA ARG A 327 -0.04 -21.78 22.39
C ARG A 327 1.25 -21.06 22.85
N THR A 328 1.94 -20.40 21.90
CA THR A 328 3.18 -19.69 22.15
C THR A 328 3.20 -18.33 21.43
N PRO A 329 4.00 -17.34 21.89
CA PRO A 329 4.17 -16.08 21.16
C PRO A 329 4.71 -16.28 19.73
N SER A 330 5.58 -17.26 19.51
CA SER A 330 6.08 -17.57 18.16
C SER A 330 4.96 -18.04 17.24
N GLU A 331 4.10 -18.95 17.72
CA GLU A 331 2.92 -19.40 16.97
C GLU A 331 1.92 -18.27 16.72
N PHE A 332 1.76 -17.34 17.68
CA PHE A 332 0.90 -16.18 17.51
C PHE A 332 1.35 -15.33 16.30
N TRP A 333 2.61 -14.97 16.20
CA TRP A 333 3.13 -14.18 15.08
C TRP A 333 3.12 -14.93 13.74
N GLN A 334 3.09 -16.25 13.73
CA GLN A 334 2.88 -17.07 12.52
C GLN A 334 1.41 -17.08 12.05
N ARG A 335 0.47 -16.62 12.90
CA ARG A 335 -0.96 -16.61 12.66
C ARG A 335 -1.57 -15.21 12.62
N TRP A 336 -0.89 -14.20 13.18
CA TRP A 336 -1.28 -12.81 13.24
C TRP A 336 -0.54 -11.98 12.21
N HIS A 337 -1.28 -11.21 11.39
CA HIS A 337 -0.74 -10.30 10.37
C HIS A 337 0.42 -10.94 9.59
N ILE A 338 0.17 -12.10 9.01
CA ILE A 338 1.18 -13.01 8.46
C ILE A 338 2.02 -12.32 7.38
N SER A 339 1.41 -11.46 6.55
CA SER A 339 2.14 -10.75 5.50
C SER A 339 3.19 -9.78 6.06
N LEU A 340 2.86 -9.02 7.13
CA LEU A 340 3.81 -8.15 7.81
C LEU A 340 4.85 -8.95 8.61
N SER A 341 4.42 -9.94 9.40
CA SER A 341 5.32 -10.77 10.21
C SER A 341 6.37 -11.47 9.35
N SER A 342 5.95 -12.05 8.22
CA SER A 342 6.88 -12.66 7.29
C SER A 342 7.75 -11.63 6.57
N TRP A 343 7.23 -10.44 6.26
CA TRP A 343 8.01 -9.37 5.67
C TRP A 343 9.15 -8.93 6.59
N LEU A 344 8.84 -8.63 7.86
CA LEU A 344 9.83 -8.22 8.86
C LEU A 344 10.88 -9.33 9.09
N ARG A 345 10.44 -10.59 9.14
CA ARG A 345 11.38 -11.71 9.24
C ARG A 345 12.35 -11.77 8.07
N ASP A 346 11.82 -11.73 6.83
CA ASP A 346 12.59 -12.04 5.63
C ASP A 346 13.49 -10.88 5.15
N TYR A 347 13.07 -9.62 5.40
CA TYR A 347 13.80 -8.44 4.93
C TYR A 347 14.49 -7.63 6.03
N LEU A 348 14.17 -7.86 7.30
CA LEU A 348 14.79 -7.15 8.41
C LEU A 348 15.51 -8.10 9.37
N TYR A 349 14.79 -9.05 9.96
CA TYR A 349 15.32 -9.89 11.04
C TYR A 349 16.41 -10.85 10.52
N VAL A 350 16.13 -11.65 9.50
CA VAL A 350 17.11 -12.59 8.93
C VAL A 350 18.36 -11.90 8.36
N PRO A 351 18.27 -10.77 7.62
CA PRO A 351 19.46 -10.07 7.15
C PRO A 351 20.32 -9.42 8.22
N LEU A 352 19.77 -9.13 9.40
CA LEU A 352 20.51 -8.53 10.52
C LEU A 352 21.15 -9.57 11.46
N GLY A 353 20.84 -10.86 11.30
CA GLY A 353 21.36 -11.98 12.11
C GLY A 353 20.31 -12.45 13.10
#